data_8920ae548540bed24bf015778462c87e
#
_entry.id   8920ae548540bed24bf015778462c87e
#
_cell.length_a   1.000
_cell.length_b   1.000
_cell.length_c   1.000
_cell.angle_alpha   90.00
_cell.angle_beta   90.00
_cell.angle_gamma   90.00
#
_symmetry.space_group_name_H-M   'P 1'
#
loop_
_entity.id
_entity.type
_entity.pdbx_description
1 polymer ?
#
loop_
_entity_poly.entity_id
_entity_poly.type
_entity_poly.pdbx_seq_one_letter_code
_entity_poly.pdbx_strand_id
1 'polypeptide(L)'
;WKDPDNNVAFHNKTTVMTHNATISIAAKWLDDMNNTALTAEQREVAKKNYTQNIATAGFPNKPDGSKMTYRAAVKTGVIFKDAKNKADAKKFVAFILEDANITPYVEGSLGRWFPVTKGGQQSAFWKGDPHRLAVYNQFMNGTTPFEFTKNYKFTVINNENVWAKAMNRHLNEKVPLDKAVDEMIARIKEVAGD
;
A
#
# COMPACT_ATOMS: atom_id res chain seq x y z
N TRP A 1 -6.02 -12.96 10.17
CA TRP A 1 -5.88 -12.21 8.90
C TRP A 1 -4.42 -12.09 8.53
N LYS A 2 -4.11 -12.36 7.29
CA LYS A 2 -2.80 -12.18 6.67
C LYS A 2 -2.93 -11.17 5.54
N ASP A 3 -1.84 -10.62 5.08
CA ASP A 3 -1.80 -9.89 3.82
C ASP A 3 -1.87 -10.93 2.67
N PRO A 4 -2.86 -10.96 1.83
CA PRO A 4 -3.83 -9.95 1.39
C PRO A 4 -5.32 -10.25 1.76
N ASP A 5 -5.62 -10.66 2.98
CA ASP A 5 -6.96 -11.14 3.35
C ASP A 5 -8.07 -10.09 3.14
N ASN A 6 -7.77 -8.80 3.28
CA ASN A 6 -8.71 -7.72 2.99
C ASN A 6 -9.12 -7.71 1.50
N ASN A 7 -8.19 -7.97 0.58
CA ASN A 7 -8.49 -8.07 -0.85
C ASN A 7 -9.40 -9.26 -1.12
N VAL A 8 -9.10 -10.41 -0.50
CA VAL A 8 -9.90 -11.63 -0.65
C VAL A 8 -11.32 -11.40 -0.11
N ALA A 9 -11.47 -10.81 1.07
CA ALA A 9 -12.77 -10.51 1.68
C ALA A 9 -13.61 -9.58 0.78
N PHE A 10 -13.01 -8.59 0.15
CA PHE A 10 -13.69 -7.69 -0.77
C PHE A 10 -14.10 -8.41 -2.06
N HIS A 11 -13.20 -9.16 -2.69
CA HIS A 11 -13.50 -9.91 -3.92
C HIS A 11 -14.60 -10.96 -3.70
N ASN A 12 -14.61 -11.60 -2.54
CA ASN A 12 -15.64 -12.57 -2.15
C ASN A 12 -16.95 -11.91 -1.66
N LYS A 13 -17.05 -10.58 -1.73
CA LYS A 13 -18.22 -9.81 -1.29
C LYS A 13 -18.56 -10.00 0.20
N THR A 14 -17.59 -10.39 1.03
CA THR A 14 -17.72 -10.49 2.47
C THR A 14 -17.79 -9.11 3.11
N THR A 15 -17.19 -8.11 2.47
CA THR A 15 -17.24 -6.71 2.86
C THR A 15 -17.69 -5.83 1.69
N VAL A 16 -18.41 -4.76 1.97
CA VAL A 16 -18.85 -3.78 0.96
C VAL A 16 -17.83 -2.66 0.77
N MET A 17 -16.91 -2.49 1.71
CA MET A 17 -15.87 -1.48 1.69
C MET A 17 -14.61 -2.02 2.36
N THR A 18 -13.45 -1.66 1.84
CA THR A 18 -12.17 -1.98 2.46
C THR A 18 -11.18 -0.85 2.24
N HIS A 19 -10.33 -0.65 3.23
CA HIS A 19 -9.19 0.25 3.14
C HIS A 19 -8.02 -0.47 2.46
N ASN A 20 -7.45 0.17 1.45
CA ASN A 20 -6.26 -0.34 0.77
C ASN A 20 -5.30 0.81 0.40
N ALA A 21 -4.03 0.48 0.29
CA ALA A 21 -2.97 1.45 0.04
C ALA A 21 -3.00 2.03 -1.39
N THR A 22 -3.43 1.23 -2.36
CA THR A 22 -3.50 1.58 -3.77
C THR A 22 -4.69 0.87 -4.41
N ILE A 23 -4.77 0.85 -5.73
CA ILE A 23 -5.83 0.14 -6.44
C ILE A 23 -5.57 -1.37 -6.61
N SER A 24 -4.81 -2.01 -5.71
CA SER A 24 -4.49 -3.44 -5.86
C SER A 24 -5.73 -4.33 -5.96
N ILE A 25 -6.84 -3.96 -5.32
CA ILE A 25 -8.13 -4.64 -5.44
C ILE A 25 -8.71 -4.48 -6.85
N ALA A 26 -8.83 -3.25 -7.33
CA ALA A 26 -9.34 -2.97 -8.67
C ALA A 26 -8.44 -3.55 -9.77
N ALA A 27 -7.12 -3.48 -9.58
CA ALA A 27 -6.13 -3.98 -10.53
C ALA A 27 -6.22 -5.49 -10.78
N LYS A 28 -6.81 -6.27 -9.87
CA LYS A 28 -7.10 -7.68 -10.14
C LYS A 28 -8.01 -7.84 -11.36
N TRP A 29 -9.05 -7.02 -11.47
CA TRP A 29 -9.94 -7.09 -12.63
C TRP A 29 -9.28 -6.62 -13.92
N LEU A 30 -8.29 -5.70 -13.85
CA LEU A 30 -7.45 -5.37 -15.01
C LEU A 30 -6.61 -6.57 -15.44
N ASP A 31 -6.04 -7.31 -14.50
CA ASP A 31 -5.33 -8.57 -14.81
C ASP A 31 -6.29 -9.57 -15.48
N ASP A 32 -7.48 -9.77 -14.90
CA ASP A 32 -8.47 -10.73 -15.42
C ASP A 32 -8.98 -10.35 -16.82
N MET A 33 -9.18 -9.05 -17.09
CA MET A 33 -9.56 -8.54 -18.42
C MET A 33 -8.54 -8.90 -19.51
N ASN A 34 -7.26 -8.93 -19.15
CA ASN A 34 -6.15 -9.21 -20.06
C ASN A 34 -5.70 -10.68 -20.04
N ASN A 35 -6.29 -11.51 -19.18
CA ASN A 35 -5.88 -12.89 -19.02
C ASN A 35 -6.49 -13.77 -20.12
N THR A 36 -5.64 -14.22 -21.05
CA THR A 36 -6.05 -15.09 -22.16
C THR A 36 -6.48 -16.52 -21.74
N ALA A 37 -6.14 -16.94 -20.53
CA ALA A 37 -6.59 -18.22 -19.96
C ALA A 37 -8.06 -18.19 -19.50
N LEU A 38 -8.64 -17.00 -19.34
CA LEU A 38 -10.05 -16.84 -18.98
C LEU A 38 -10.94 -16.83 -20.23
N THR A 39 -12.19 -17.26 -20.06
CA THR A 39 -13.20 -17.18 -21.14
C THR A 39 -13.55 -15.72 -21.46
N ALA A 40 -14.13 -15.48 -22.62
CA ALA A 40 -14.60 -14.13 -23.01
C ALA A 40 -15.63 -13.59 -22.00
N GLU A 41 -16.53 -14.43 -21.51
CA GLU A 41 -17.53 -14.08 -20.49
C GLU A 41 -16.88 -13.68 -19.16
N GLN A 42 -15.89 -14.43 -18.70
CA GLN A 42 -15.15 -14.09 -17.47
C GLN A 42 -14.42 -12.76 -17.60
N ARG A 43 -13.80 -12.49 -18.75
CA ARG A 43 -13.16 -11.19 -19.00
C ARG A 43 -14.17 -10.04 -19.05
N GLU A 44 -15.36 -10.25 -19.64
CA GLU A 44 -16.40 -9.22 -19.66
C GLU A 44 -16.97 -8.97 -18.25
N VAL A 45 -17.13 -10.01 -17.42
CA VAL A 45 -17.49 -9.85 -16.00
C VAL A 45 -16.43 -9.03 -15.25
N ALA A 46 -15.15 -9.31 -15.49
CA ALA A 46 -14.05 -8.53 -14.90
C ALA A 46 -14.11 -7.05 -15.32
N LYS A 47 -14.35 -6.79 -16.60
CA LYS A 47 -14.54 -5.44 -17.14
C LYS A 47 -15.70 -4.72 -16.47
N LYS A 48 -16.86 -5.36 -16.36
CA LYS A 48 -18.03 -4.79 -15.69
C LYS A 48 -17.75 -4.51 -14.21
N ASN A 49 -17.05 -5.41 -13.51
CA ASN A 49 -16.66 -5.19 -12.14
C ASN A 49 -15.77 -3.94 -12.00
N TYR A 50 -14.77 -3.81 -12.87
CA TYR A 50 -13.87 -2.67 -12.85
C TYR A 50 -14.57 -1.35 -13.17
N THR A 51 -15.42 -1.32 -14.21
CA THR A 51 -15.96 -0.06 -14.76
C THR A 51 -17.26 0.39 -14.12
N GLN A 52 -18.03 -0.52 -13.49
CA GLN A 52 -19.40 -0.25 -13.05
C GLN A 52 -19.69 -0.64 -11.59
N ASN A 53 -19.04 -1.70 -11.08
CA ASN A 53 -19.46 -2.31 -9.81
C ASN A 53 -18.63 -1.87 -8.61
N ILE A 54 -17.49 -1.20 -8.83
CA ILE A 54 -16.64 -0.69 -7.77
C ILE A 54 -16.35 0.79 -7.95
N ALA A 55 -16.02 1.44 -6.85
CA ALA A 55 -15.47 2.79 -6.83
C ALA A 55 -14.22 2.84 -5.96
N THR A 56 -13.27 3.69 -6.33
CA THR A 56 -12.12 4.04 -5.51
C THR A 56 -12.25 5.49 -5.08
N ALA A 57 -12.08 5.76 -3.80
CA ALA A 57 -12.12 7.10 -3.24
C ALA A 57 -10.87 7.37 -2.40
N GLY A 58 -10.46 8.62 -2.32
CA GLY A 58 -9.50 9.08 -1.31
C GLY A 58 -10.14 9.12 0.08
N PHE A 59 -9.32 9.35 1.09
CA PHE A 59 -9.82 9.54 2.44
C PHE A 59 -10.69 10.80 2.56
N PRO A 60 -11.70 10.80 3.42
CA PRO A 60 -12.42 12.01 3.79
C PRO A 60 -11.46 13.01 4.43
N ASN A 61 -11.85 14.28 4.43
CA ASN A 61 -11.13 15.27 5.21
C ASN A 61 -11.23 14.96 6.70
N LYS A 62 -10.26 15.44 7.47
CA LYS A 62 -10.32 15.39 8.92
C LYS A 62 -11.47 16.26 9.46
N PRO A 63 -11.88 16.09 10.72
CA PRO A 63 -12.97 16.90 11.31
C PRO A 63 -12.72 18.41 11.25
N ASP A 64 -11.46 18.86 11.23
CA ASP A 64 -11.06 20.26 11.08
C ASP A 64 -11.06 20.75 9.61
N GLY A 65 -11.52 19.94 8.67
CA GLY A 65 -11.56 20.23 7.23
C GLY A 65 -10.23 20.03 6.51
N SER A 66 -9.14 19.79 7.19
CA SER A 66 -7.83 19.56 6.57
C SER A 66 -7.78 18.21 5.82
N LYS A 67 -6.90 18.14 4.82
CA LYS A 67 -6.68 16.90 4.06
C LYS A 67 -6.01 15.83 4.92
N MET A 68 -6.49 14.61 4.79
CA MET A 68 -5.79 13.47 5.37
C MET A 68 -4.59 13.12 4.50
N THR A 69 -3.41 13.09 5.11
CA THR A 69 -2.20 12.64 4.45
C THR A 69 -2.16 11.12 4.37
N TYR A 70 -1.46 10.61 3.36
CA TYR A 70 -1.34 9.20 3.13
C TYR A 70 -0.08 8.64 3.81
N ARG A 71 -0.19 7.50 4.47
CA ARG A 71 0.98 6.82 5.03
C ARG A 71 1.64 5.96 3.95
N ALA A 72 2.80 6.41 3.47
CA ALA A 72 3.50 5.72 2.40
C ALA A 72 4.45 4.64 2.94
N ALA A 73 4.32 3.42 2.42
CA ALA A 73 5.35 2.39 2.52
C ALA A 73 6.22 2.47 1.26
N VAL A 74 7.50 2.77 1.43
CA VAL A 74 8.43 2.96 0.32
C VAL A 74 9.19 1.65 0.06
N LYS A 75 9.28 1.26 -1.21
CA LYS A 75 10.21 0.21 -1.64
C LYS A 75 11.58 0.82 -1.80
N THR A 76 12.59 0.22 -1.20
CA THR A 76 13.99 0.71 -1.23
C THR A 76 14.90 -0.31 -1.87
N GLY A 77 15.80 0.18 -2.73
CA GLY A 77 16.95 -0.60 -3.20
C GLY A 77 18.16 -0.33 -2.30
N VAL A 78 18.87 -1.38 -1.92
CA VAL A 78 20.05 -1.26 -1.06
C VAL A 78 21.28 -1.89 -1.72
N ILE A 79 22.45 -1.30 -1.49
CA ILE A 79 23.75 -1.86 -1.87
C ILE A 79 24.48 -2.19 -0.57
N PHE A 80 24.74 -3.46 -0.34
CA PHE A 80 25.39 -3.92 0.88
C PHE A 80 26.81 -3.37 1.01
N LYS A 81 27.23 -3.12 2.26
CA LYS A 81 28.56 -2.59 2.56
C LYS A 81 29.68 -3.43 1.95
N ASP A 82 29.55 -4.74 1.92
CA ASP A 82 30.59 -5.67 1.46
C ASP A 82 30.37 -6.16 0.02
N ALA A 83 29.47 -5.50 -0.76
CA ALA A 83 29.30 -5.80 -2.17
C ALA A 83 30.60 -5.52 -2.95
N LYS A 84 31.02 -6.47 -3.81
CA LYS A 84 32.30 -6.38 -4.55
C LYS A 84 32.29 -5.27 -5.60
N ASN A 85 31.19 -5.09 -6.32
CA ASN A 85 31.07 -4.18 -7.47
C ASN A 85 30.16 -2.98 -7.15
N LYS A 86 30.47 -2.24 -6.06
CA LYS A 86 29.63 -1.13 -5.61
C LYS A 86 29.47 0.00 -6.62
N ALA A 87 30.52 0.27 -7.40
CA ALA A 87 30.47 1.34 -8.41
C ALA A 87 29.45 1.03 -9.50
N ASP A 88 29.45 -0.19 -10.01
CA ASP A 88 28.48 -0.61 -11.04
C ASP A 88 27.09 -0.81 -10.48
N ALA A 89 26.97 -1.32 -9.25
CA ALA A 89 25.69 -1.40 -8.55
C ALA A 89 25.05 -0.01 -8.37
N LYS A 90 25.83 1.03 -8.05
CA LYS A 90 25.32 2.41 -7.98
C LYS A 90 24.84 2.92 -9.33
N LYS A 91 25.60 2.67 -10.42
CA LYS A 91 25.20 3.04 -11.78
C LYS A 91 23.90 2.34 -12.17
N PHE A 92 23.77 1.05 -11.85
CA PHE A 92 22.58 0.26 -12.14
C PHE A 92 21.34 0.77 -11.38
N VAL A 93 21.48 1.09 -10.08
CA VAL A 93 20.38 1.69 -9.30
C VAL A 93 20.00 3.05 -9.88
N ALA A 94 20.98 3.89 -10.24
CA ALA A 94 20.71 5.18 -10.86
C ALA A 94 19.97 5.02 -12.20
N PHE A 95 20.41 4.09 -13.04
CA PHE A 95 19.76 3.77 -14.31
C PHE A 95 18.30 3.33 -14.13
N ILE A 96 18.02 2.43 -13.17
CA ILE A 96 16.64 2.01 -12.89
C ILE A 96 15.76 3.19 -12.47
N LEU A 97 16.31 4.16 -11.73
CA LEU A 97 15.56 5.31 -11.21
C LEU A 97 15.38 6.46 -12.21
N GLU A 98 15.97 6.38 -13.40
CA GLU A 98 15.65 7.31 -14.49
C GLU A 98 14.16 7.18 -14.88
N ASP A 99 13.49 8.31 -15.11
CA ASP A 99 12.05 8.32 -15.45
C ASP A 99 11.73 7.43 -16.65
N ALA A 100 12.61 7.37 -17.65
CA ALA A 100 12.43 6.51 -18.82
C ALA A 100 12.38 5.00 -18.49
N ASN A 101 13.01 4.58 -17.40
CA ASN A 101 13.12 3.18 -17.01
C ASN A 101 12.10 2.82 -15.91
N ILE A 102 11.98 3.67 -14.86
CA ILE A 102 11.11 3.36 -13.73
C ILE A 102 9.64 3.56 -14.05
N THR A 103 9.29 4.52 -14.91
CA THR A 103 7.88 4.83 -15.21
C THR A 103 7.17 3.66 -15.87
N PRO A 104 7.67 3.04 -16.96
CA PRO A 104 7.03 1.88 -17.56
C PRO A 104 6.91 0.70 -16.59
N TYR A 105 7.91 0.50 -15.73
CA TYR A 105 7.88 -0.54 -14.70
C TYR A 105 6.76 -0.33 -13.68
N VAL A 106 6.59 0.91 -13.22
CA VAL A 106 5.53 1.27 -12.27
C VAL A 106 4.14 1.18 -12.93
N GLU A 107 4.01 1.66 -14.16
CA GLU A 107 2.76 1.56 -14.93
C GLU A 107 2.35 0.11 -15.20
N GLY A 108 3.35 -0.78 -15.47
CA GLY A 108 3.13 -2.22 -15.59
C GLY A 108 2.56 -2.88 -14.35
N SER A 109 2.64 -2.23 -13.17
CA SER A 109 1.96 -2.68 -11.96
C SER A 109 0.45 -2.42 -11.95
N LEU A 110 -0.09 -1.80 -13.00
CA LEU A 110 -1.50 -1.45 -13.18
C LEU A 110 -2.07 -0.56 -12.05
N GLY A 111 -1.21 0.28 -11.46
CA GLY A 111 -1.59 1.18 -10.36
C GLY A 111 -1.42 0.62 -8.94
N ARG A 112 -0.81 -0.56 -8.81
CA ARG A 112 -0.46 -1.13 -7.49
C ARG A 112 0.67 -0.37 -6.80
N TRP A 113 1.55 0.27 -7.55
CA TRP A 113 2.66 1.06 -7.04
C TRP A 113 2.57 2.50 -7.56
N PHE A 114 2.77 3.45 -6.67
CA PHE A 114 2.83 4.86 -7.02
C PHE A 114 4.29 5.27 -7.27
N PRO A 115 4.60 6.05 -8.32
CA PRO A 115 5.96 6.41 -8.66
C PRO A 115 6.59 7.35 -7.63
N VAL A 116 7.86 7.13 -7.35
CA VAL A 116 8.66 7.96 -6.43
C VAL A 116 9.29 9.17 -7.14
N THR A 117 9.39 9.14 -8.46
CA THR A 117 9.98 10.21 -9.25
C THR A 117 8.94 11.23 -9.70
N LYS A 118 9.35 12.49 -9.80
CA LYS A 118 8.44 13.57 -10.24
C LYS A 118 7.94 13.36 -11.67
N GLY A 119 8.80 12.89 -12.58
CA GLY A 119 8.43 12.60 -13.96
C GLY A 119 7.37 11.49 -14.04
N GLY A 120 7.57 10.38 -13.33
CA GLY A 120 6.60 9.30 -13.26
C GLY A 120 5.24 9.73 -12.70
N GLN A 121 5.23 10.63 -11.72
CA GLN A 121 3.98 11.20 -11.16
C GLN A 121 3.23 12.08 -12.18
N GLN A 122 3.89 12.65 -13.17
CA GLN A 122 3.25 13.45 -14.22
C GLN A 122 2.67 12.61 -15.37
N SER A 123 2.91 11.32 -15.39
CA SER A 123 2.42 10.43 -16.43
C SER A 123 0.89 10.50 -16.58
N ALA A 124 0.43 10.52 -17.84
CA ALA A 124 -0.99 10.47 -18.18
C ALA A 124 -1.69 9.20 -17.68
N PHE A 125 -0.94 8.13 -17.43
CA PHE A 125 -1.44 6.88 -16.84
C PHE A 125 -2.26 7.11 -15.57
N TRP A 126 -1.81 8.00 -14.67
CA TRP A 126 -2.49 8.26 -13.40
C TRP A 126 -3.79 9.03 -13.53
N LYS A 127 -3.91 9.84 -14.59
CA LYS A 127 -5.06 10.72 -14.81
C LYS A 127 -6.09 10.13 -15.78
N GLY A 128 -5.71 9.10 -16.53
CA GLY A 128 -6.53 8.49 -17.58
C GLY A 128 -7.58 7.49 -17.08
N ASP A 129 -7.68 7.27 -15.77
CA ASP A 129 -8.56 6.25 -15.19
C ASP A 129 -9.08 6.73 -13.82
N PRO A 130 -10.38 6.59 -13.50
CA PRO A 130 -10.97 7.13 -12.28
C PRO A 130 -10.40 6.50 -11.01
N HIS A 131 -10.08 5.21 -11.02
CA HIS A 131 -9.49 4.53 -9.86
C HIS A 131 -8.08 5.03 -9.58
N ARG A 132 -7.25 5.14 -10.64
CA ARG A 132 -5.89 5.67 -10.53
C ARG A 132 -5.87 7.14 -10.17
N LEU A 133 -6.79 7.94 -10.71
CA LEU A 133 -6.92 9.35 -10.40
C LEU A 133 -7.25 9.58 -8.91
N ALA A 134 -8.12 8.75 -8.31
CA ALA A 134 -8.43 8.83 -6.89
C ALA A 134 -7.19 8.61 -6.02
N VAL A 135 -6.37 7.61 -6.36
CA VAL A 135 -5.09 7.35 -5.67
C VAL A 135 -4.10 8.49 -5.90
N TYR A 136 -3.96 8.97 -7.13
CA TYR A 136 -3.12 10.12 -7.45
C TYR A 136 -3.47 11.34 -6.60
N ASN A 137 -4.73 11.72 -6.56
CA ASN A 137 -5.20 12.86 -5.77
C ASN A 137 -4.92 12.67 -4.27
N GLN A 138 -5.08 11.46 -3.76
CA GLN A 138 -4.76 11.13 -2.36
C GLN A 138 -3.27 11.29 -2.07
N PHE A 139 -2.39 10.82 -2.95
CA PHE A 139 -0.94 11.02 -2.80
C PHE A 139 -0.54 12.49 -2.87
N MET A 140 -1.18 13.28 -3.75
CA MET A 140 -0.90 14.72 -3.89
C MET A 140 -1.32 15.54 -2.66
N ASN A 141 -2.16 15.02 -1.79
CA ASN A 141 -2.46 15.64 -0.48
C ASN A 141 -1.29 15.55 0.52
N GLY A 142 -0.22 14.86 0.14
CA GLY A 142 0.95 14.64 0.96
C GLY A 142 1.01 13.26 1.60
N THR A 143 2.22 12.85 1.97
CA THR A 143 2.49 11.56 2.58
C THR A 143 3.20 11.73 3.91
N THR A 144 2.99 10.79 4.83
CA THR A 144 3.77 10.65 6.05
C THR A 144 4.73 9.48 5.93
N PRO A 145 5.99 9.61 6.42
CA PRO A 145 6.94 8.50 6.41
C PRO A 145 6.40 7.32 7.22
N PHE A 146 6.76 6.12 6.79
CA PHE A 146 6.54 4.93 7.57
C PHE A 146 7.59 4.86 8.70
N GLU A 147 7.20 4.53 9.93
CA GLU A 147 8.10 4.58 11.10
C GLU A 147 9.32 3.64 10.98
N PHE A 148 9.23 2.56 10.20
CA PHE A 148 10.39 1.72 9.87
C PHE A 148 11.59 2.50 9.32
N THR A 149 11.33 3.61 8.62
CA THR A 149 12.39 4.44 8.05
C THR A 149 13.11 5.28 9.10
N LYS A 150 12.53 5.43 10.28
CA LYS A 150 13.07 6.20 11.39
C LYS A 150 13.75 5.33 12.44
N ASN A 151 13.19 4.16 12.71
CA ASN A 151 13.72 3.27 13.75
C ASN A 151 13.61 1.80 13.27
N TYR A 152 14.75 1.17 13.02
CA TYR A 152 14.81 -0.23 12.58
C TYR A 152 14.20 -1.23 13.58
N LYS A 153 14.21 -0.89 14.86
CA LYS A 153 13.59 -1.68 15.93
C LYS A 153 12.07 -1.83 15.74
N PHE A 154 11.46 -0.92 14.99
CA PHE A 154 10.05 -1.03 14.65
C PHE A 154 9.72 -2.32 13.87
N THR A 155 10.69 -2.91 13.19
CA THR A 155 10.54 -4.22 12.55
C THR A 155 10.18 -5.31 13.56
N VAL A 156 10.77 -5.28 14.76
CA VAL A 156 10.46 -6.23 15.84
C VAL A 156 9.02 -6.04 16.31
N ILE A 157 8.64 -4.78 16.57
CA ILE A 157 7.27 -4.41 16.99
C ILE A 157 6.24 -4.90 15.99
N ASN A 158 6.50 -4.69 14.69
CA ASN A 158 5.62 -5.12 13.61
C ASN A 158 5.55 -6.65 13.51
N ASN A 159 6.67 -7.34 13.60
CA ASN A 159 6.69 -8.81 13.51
C ASN A 159 5.99 -9.47 14.70
N GLU A 160 6.06 -8.86 15.88
CA GLU A 160 5.30 -9.30 17.05
C GLU A 160 3.80 -8.98 16.94
N ASN A 161 3.42 -8.12 16.00
CA ASN A 161 2.04 -7.69 15.76
C ASN A 161 1.35 -7.18 17.04
N VAL A 162 2.01 -6.28 17.75
CA VAL A 162 1.61 -5.82 19.09
C VAL A 162 0.21 -5.23 19.14
N TRP A 163 -0.24 -4.55 18.08
CA TRP A 163 -1.60 -4.00 17.97
C TRP A 163 -2.67 -5.09 17.83
N ALA A 164 -2.43 -6.13 17.03
CA ALA A 164 -3.38 -7.24 16.93
C ALA A 164 -3.43 -8.05 18.23
N LYS A 165 -2.32 -8.17 18.95
CA LYS A 165 -2.30 -8.75 20.30
C LYS A 165 -3.17 -7.93 21.25
N ALA A 166 -3.05 -6.60 21.28
CA ALA A 166 -3.89 -5.74 22.11
C ALA A 166 -5.37 -5.86 21.76
N MET A 167 -5.72 -5.89 20.47
CA MET A 167 -7.09 -6.14 20.02
C MET A 167 -7.60 -7.51 20.47
N ASN A 168 -6.80 -8.55 20.34
CA ASN A 168 -7.17 -9.89 20.81
C ASN A 168 -7.40 -9.92 22.32
N ARG A 169 -6.53 -9.30 23.09
CA ARG A 169 -6.67 -9.14 24.56
C ARG A 169 -8.02 -8.51 24.92
N HIS A 170 -8.38 -7.42 24.23
CA HIS A 170 -9.65 -6.74 24.50
C HIS A 170 -10.86 -7.52 23.99
N LEU A 171 -10.86 -7.95 22.72
CA LEU A 171 -12.04 -8.53 22.07
C LEU A 171 -12.33 -9.95 22.53
N ASN A 172 -11.31 -10.79 22.65
CA ASN A 172 -11.47 -12.22 22.93
C ASN A 172 -11.26 -12.55 24.42
N GLU A 173 -10.19 -11.98 25.03
CA GLU A 173 -9.85 -12.25 26.44
C GLU A 173 -10.56 -11.31 27.42
N LYS A 174 -11.35 -10.34 26.91
CA LYS A 174 -12.16 -9.40 27.71
C LYS A 174 -11.35 -8.52 28.65
N VAL A 175 -10.07 -8.31 28.38
CA VAL A 175 -9.24 -7.35 29.12
C VAL A 175 -9.78 -5.93 28.89
N PRO A 176 -9.89 -5.06 29.90
CA PRO A 176 -10.26 -3.67 29.72
C PRO A 176 -9.42 -2.98 28.64
N LEU A 177 -10.03 -2.14 27.81
CA LEU A 177 -9.39 -1.51 26.66
C LEU A 177 -8.12 -0.75 27.07
N ASP A 178 -8.23 0.09 28.11
CA ASP A 178 -7.08 0.89 28.59
C ASP A 178 -5.91 0.00 28.99
N LYS A 179 -6.17 -1.08 29.74
CA LYS A 179 -5.14 -2.04 30.11
C LYS A 179 -4.48 -2.72 28.91
N ALA A 180 -5.27 -3.12 27.91
CA ALA A 180 -4.72 -3.73 26.69
C ALA A 180 -3.86 -2.74 25.89
N VAL A 181 -4.25 -1.46 25.86
CA VAL A 181 -3.48 -0.37 25.23
C VAL A 181 -2.21 -0.09 26.01
N ASP A 182 -2.25 -0.01 27.34
CA ASP A 182 -1.09 0.23 28.19
C ASP A 182 -0.05 -0.90 28.03
N GLU A 183 -0.47 -2.15 28.01
CA GLU A 183 0.41 -3.31 27.76
C GLU A 183 1.08 -3.19 26.37
N MET A 184 0.34 -2.79 25.35
CA MET A 184 0.88 -2.55 24.00
C MET A 184 1.91 -1.43 24.00
N ILE A 185 1.60 -0.29 24.62
CA ILE A 185 2.51 0.86 24.69
C ILE A 185 3.77 0.49 25.46
N ALA A 186 3.64 -0.21 26.58
CA ALA A 186 4.79 -0.70 27.36
C ALA A 186 5.71 -1.57 26.51
N ARG A 187 5.15 -2.51 25.73
CA ARG A 187 5.95 -3.35 24.83
C ARG A 187 6.64 -2.55 23.72
N ILE A 188 5.96 -1.56 23.15
CA ILE A 188 6.56 -0.68 22.14
C ILE A 188 7.75 0.08 22.72
N LYS A 189 7.62 0.66 23.91
CA LYS A 189 8.70 1.39 24.60
C LYS A 189 9.87 0.46 24.93
N GLU A 190 9.61 -0.72 25.46
CA GLU A 190 10.64 -1.73 25.75
C GLU A 190 11.51 -2.04 24.53
N VAL A 191 10.89 -2.23 23.37
CA VAL A 191 11.60 -2.58 22.12
C VAL A 191 12.24 -1.35 21.48
N ALA A 192 11.51 -0.24 21.36
CA ALA A 192 11.99 0.95 20.66
C ALA A 192 13.08 1.69 21.44
N GLY A 193 13.04 1.59 22.77
CA GLY A 193 13.75 2.49 23.68
C GLY A 193 12.94 3.75 23.92
N ASP A 194 13.24 4.45 24.95
CA ASP A 194 12.66 5.76 25.28
C ASP A 194 13.05 6.83 24.25
#